data_16a431456732b5b372daa685b4d5f74d
#
_entry.id   16a431456732b5b372daa685b4d5f74d
#
_cell.length_a   1.000
_cell.length_b   1.000
_cell.length_c   1.000
_cell.angle_alpha   90.00
_cell.angle_beta   90.00
_cell.angle_gamma   90.00
#
_symmetry.space_group_name_H-M   'P 1'
#
loop_
_entity.id
_entity.type
_entity.pdbx_description
1 polymer ?
#
loop_
_entity_poly.entity_id
_entity_poly.type
_entity_poly.pdbx_seq_one_letter_code
_entity_poly.pdbx_strand_id
1 'polypeptide(L)'
;RINRDLAFLIKSRVALYEGTWLKYFKGTAFVPNGEGWPGKSKEYNANYQYPSGSIENEINYFLDEAISASKEVAEKYKNSLTANTGTLQQNSGDSENPFYEMYAVEDLSSYPEVLLWKQYTYGVSTHGICVGANQGNWALGITRACVQNFLMADGTPVYKNGSYSDGNGVYKGDKTIADVRANRDSRLSV
;
A
#
# COMPACT_ATOMS: atom_id res chain seq x y z
N ARG A 1 14.69 10.64 -11.56
CA ARG A 1 14.15 11.72 -12.43
C ARG A 1 12.63 11.58 -12.48
N ILE A 2 11.90 12.65 -12.15
CA ILE A 2 10.42 12.65 -12.22
C ILE A 2 10.01 12.48 -13.68
N ASN A 3 9.13 11.53 -13.96
CA ASN A 3 8.59 11.25 -15.28
C ASN A 3 7.05 11.17 -15.24
N ARG A 4 6.42 10.98 -16.42
CA ARG A 4 4.96 10.89 -16.56
C ARG A 4 4.37 9.75 -15.69
N ASP A 5 5.00 8.58 -15.67
CA ASP A 5 4.48 7.40 -14.96
C ASP A 5 4.48 7.63 -13.45
N LEU A 6 5.55 8.24 -12.92
CA LEU A 6 5.59 8.66 -11.52
C LEU A 6 4.50 9.69 -11.20
N ALA A 7 4.22 10.64 -12.12
CA ALA A 7 3.14 11.59 -11.91
C ALA A 7 1.78 10.90 -11.82
N PHE A 8 1.50 9.91 -12.66
CA PHE A 8 0.28 9.09 -12.55
C PHE A 8 0.22 8.28 -11.26
N LEU A 9 1.34 7.69 -10.83
CA LEU A 9 1.40 6.97 -9.56
C LEU A 9 1.07 7.88 -8.38
N ILE A 10 1.65 9.08 -8.33
CA ILE A 10 1.36 10.06 -7.28
C ILE A 10 -0.09 10.53 -7.36
N LYS A 11 -0.58 10.85 -8.58
CA LYS A 11 -1.98 11.23 -8.80
C LYS A 11 -2.93 10.18 -8.27
N SER A 12 -2.70 8.91 -8.58
CA SER A 12 -3.56 7.81 -8.10
C SER A 12 -3.61 7.74 -6.57
N ARG A 13 -2.47 7.91 -5.90
CA ARG A 13 -2.40 7.89 -4.43
C ARG A 13 -3.10 9.08 -3.79
N VAL A 14 -2.89 10.28 -4.31
CA VAL A 14 -3.52 11.50 -3.80
C VAL A 14 -5.03 11.45 -4.00
N ALA A 15 -5.48 11.06 -5.18
CA ALA A 15 -6.91 10.94 -5.48
C ALA A 15 -7.59 9.84 -4.64
N LEU A 16 -6.94 8.68 -4.46
CA LEU A 16 -7.46 7.63 -3.58
C LEU A 16 -7.58 8.12 -2.14
N TYR A 17 -6.56 8.83 -1.64
CA TYR A 17 -6.59 9.39 -0.29
C TYR A 17 -7.76 10.37 -0.13
N GLU A 18 -7.92 11.32 -1.04
CA GLU A 18 -8.99 12.31 -0.98
C GLU A 18 -10.37 11.67 -1.09
N GLY A 19 -10.60 10.79 -2.08
CA GLY A 19 -11.86 10.09 -2.24
C GLY A 19 -12.25 9.26 -1.02
N THR A 20 -11.31 8.55 -0.42
CA THR A 20 -11.54 7.76 0.79
C THR A 20 -11.73 8.64 2.02
N TRP A 21 -10.98 9.75 2.15
CA TRP A 21 -11.17 10.72 3.22
C TRP A 21 -12.59 11.29 3.19
N LEU A 22 -13.03 11.83 2.06
CA LEU A 22 -14.39 12.34 1.90
C LEU A 22 -15.45 11.28 2.22
N LYS A 23 -15.24 10.04 1.77
CA LYS A 23 -16.16 8.93 2.00
C LYS A 23 -16.31 8.57 3.48
N TYR A 24 -15.20 8.43 4.19
CA TYR A 24 -15.22 7.97 5.59
C TYR A 24 -15.54 9.07 6.59
N PHE A 25 -15.22 10.32 6.27
CA PHE A 25 -15.49 11.47 7.13
C PHE A 25 -16.70 12.30 6.71
N LYS A 26 -17.50 11.82 5.74
CA LYS A 26 -18.72 12.48 5.30
C LYS A 26 -19.59 12.89 6.49
N GLY A 27 -20.05 14.14 6.49
CA GLY A 27 -20.92 14.70 7.52
C GLY A 27 -20.21 15.12 8.81
N THR A 28 -18.91 14.88 8.96
CA THR A 28 -18.14 15.27 10.15
C THR A 28 -17.42 16.60 9.94
N ALA A 29 -16.83 17.14 11.01
CA ALA A 29 -16.03 18.36 10.98
C ALA A 29 -14.77 18.30 10.10
N PHE A 30 -14.38 17.12 9.64
CA PHE A 30 -13.18 16.90 8.84
C PHE A 30 -13.38 17.13 7.33
N VAL A 31 -14.60 17.35 6.88
CA VAL A 31 -14.92 17.61 5.49
C VAL A 31 -15.78 18.86 5.33
N PRO A 32 -15.67 19.59 4.20
CA PRO A 32 -16.50 20.74 3.94
C PRO A 32 -18.00 20.47 4.11
N ASN A 33 -18.71 21.42 4.69
CA ASN A 33 -20.15 21.35 4.98
C ASN A 33 -20.57 20.24 5.97
N GLY A 34 -19.62 19.52 6.57
CA GLY A 34 -19.92 18.60 7.66
C GLY A 34 -20.22 19.31 8.98
N GLU A 35 -20.83 18.58 9.89
CA GLU A 35 -21.19 19.13 11.22
C GLU A 35 -19.91 19.58 11.97
N GLY A 36 -19.91 20.83 12.43
CA GLY A 36 -18.75 21.39 13.12
C GLY A 36 -17.55 21.75 12.23
N TRP A 37 -17.70 21.72 10.91
CA TRP A 37 -16.60 22.09 10.02
C TRP A 37 -16.08 23.51 10.29
N PRO A 38 -14.80 23.69 10.69
CA PRO A 38 -14.29 25.01 11.08
C PRO A 38 -14.20 25.98 9.90
N GLY A 39 -14.14 25.49 8.66
CA GLY A 39 -14.14 26.32 7.45
C GLY A 39 -15.43 27.14 7.26
N LYS A 40 -16.56 26.69 7.83
CA LYS A 40 -17.86 27.37 7.72
C LYS A 40 -17.84 28.79 8.29
N SER A 41 -17.02 29.06 9.30
CA SER A 41 -16.88 30.37 9.92
C SER A 41 -16.08 31.38 9.12
N LYS A 42 -15.47 30.96 8.00
CA LYS A 42 -14.65 31.80 7.15
C LYS A 42 -15.48 32.40 6.03
N GLU A 43 -15.39 33.71 5.85
CA GLU A 43 -16.16 34.47 4.85
C GLU A 43 -16.01 33.88 3.43
N TYR A 44 -14.80 33.50 3.03
CA TYR A 44 -14.55 32.90 1.71
C TYR A 44 -15.15 31.51 1.53
N ASN A 45 -15.61 30.86 2.61
CA ASN A 45 -16.30 29.57 2.57
C ASN A 45 -17.79 29.66 2.87
N ALA A 46 -18.35 30.85 3.03
CA ALA A 46 -19.77 31.03 3.41
C ALA A 46 -20.75 30.28 2.49
N ASN A 47 -20.39 30.22 1.19
CA ASN A 47 -21.19 29.54 0.16
C ASN A 47 -20.41 28.39 -0.48
N TYR A 48 -19.60 27.67 0.30
CA TYR A 48 -18.82 26.57 -0.23
C TYR A 48 -19.72 25.52 -0.90
N GLN A 49 -19.37 25.17 -2.13
CA GLN A 49 -19.96 24.07 -2.88
C GLN A 49 -18.85 23.16 -3.39
N TYR A 50 -19.09 21.86 -3.39
CA TYR A 50 -18.17 20.93 -4.00
C TYR A 50 -18.08 21.19 -5.51
N PRO A 51 -16.88 21.20 -6.11
CA PRO A 51 -16.72 21.45 -7.55
C PRO A 51 -17.55 20.51 -8.43
N SER A 52 -17.75 19.27 -8.02
CA SER A 52 -18.57 18.28 -8.72
C SER A 52 -20.07 18.34 -8.35
N GLY A 53 -20.50 19.34 -7.56
CA GLY A 53 -21.87 19.64 -7.18
C GLY A 53 -22.34 19.00 -5.86
N SER A 54 -21.78 17.86 -5.45
CA SER A 54 -22.11 17.22 -4.18
C SER A 54 -20.92 16.43 -3.63
N ILE A 55 -20.95 16.10 -2.34
CA ILE A 55 -19.89 15.26 -1.74
C ILE A 55 -19.86 13.85 -2.38
N GLU A 56 -21.00 13.30 -2.77
CA GLU A 56 -21.08 12.01 -3.45
C GLU A 56 -20.40 12.05 -4.81
N ASN A 57 -20.69 13.07 -5.59
CA ASN A 57 -20.05 13.26 -6.88
C ASN A 57 -18.54 13.51 -6.73
N GLU A 58 -18.13 14.25 -5.71
CA GLU A 58 -16.71 14.51 -5.41
C GLU A 58 -15.98 13.24 -5.03
N ILE A 59 -16.58 12.39 -4.19
CA ILE A 59 -16.04 11.06 -3.85
C ILE A 59 -15.84 10.22 -5.11
N ASN A 60 -16.88 10.12 -5.95
CA ASN A 60 -16.80 9.34 -7.18
C ASN A 60 -15.75 9.90 -8.14
N TYR A 61 -15.69 11.22 -8.31
CA TYR A 61 -14.68 11.88 -9.12
C TYR A 61 -13.26 11.49 -8.71
N PHE A 62 -12.93 11.60 -7.42
CA PHE A 62 -11.59 11.26 -6.95
C PHE A 62 -11.29 9.76 -7.04
N LEU A 63 -12.26 8.89 -6.79
CA LEU A 63 -12.06 7.44 -6.94
C LEU A 63 -11.87 7.05 -8.42
N ASP A 64 -12.63 7.65 -9.34
CA ASP A 64 -12.46 7.42 -10.79
C ASP A 64 -11.11 7.93 -11.29
N GLU A 65 -10.66 9.09 -10.81
CA GLU A 65 -9.32 9.63 -11.09
C GLU A 65 -8.22 8.71 -10.57
N ALA A 66 -8.40 8.13 -9.38
CA ALA A 66 -7.47 7.16 -8.80
C ALA A 66 -7.39 5.88 -9.65
N ILE A 67 -8.54 5.34 -10.05
CA ILE A 67 -8.64 4.15 -10.90
C ILE A 67 -8.00 4.41 -12.26
N SER A 68 -8.35 5.51 -12.91
CA SER A 68 -7.82 5.86 -14.22
C SER A 68 -6.29 6.00 -14.19
N ALA A 69 -5.77 6.76 -13.22
CA ALA A 69 -4.34 6.98 -13.10
C ALA A 69 -3.55 5.71 -12.74
N SER A 70 -4.08 4.88 -11.84
CA SER A 70 -3.43 3.61 -11.47
C SER A 70 -3.44 2.60 -12.62
N LYS A 71 -4.52 2.55 -13.41
CA LYS A 71 -4.63 1.68 -14.58
C LYS A 71 -3.56 1.99 -15.62
N GLU A 72 -3.29 3.26 -15.91
CA GLU A 72 -2.22 3.68 -16.85
C GLU A 72 -0.86 3.07 -16.46
N VAL A 73 -0.51 3.10 -15.18
CA VAL A 73 0.77 2.57 -14.70
C VAL A 73 0.73 1.04 -14.64
N ALA A 74 -0.33 0.45 -14.11
CA ALA A 74 -0.46 -0.98 -13.95
C ALA A 74 -0.39 -1.72 -15.30
N GLU A 75 -1.13 -1.26 -16.30
CA GLU A 75 -1.11 -1.85 -17.65
C GLU A 75 0.27 -1.76 -18.31
N LYS A 76 0.98 -0.66 -18.10
CA LYS A 76 2.32 -0.48 -18.66
C LYS A 76 3.34 -1.43 -18.04
N TYR A 77 3.30 -1.68 -16.76
CA TYR A 77 4.33 -2.41 -16.02
C TYR A 77 3.95 -3.86 -15.66
N LYS A 78 2.72 -4.32 -15.93
CA LYS A 78 2.24 -5.66 -15.55
C LYS A 78 3.13 -6.83 -15.98
N ASN A 79 3.87 -6.67 -17.06
CA ASN A 79 4.78 -7.70 -17.58
C ASN A 79 6.25 -7.45 -17.20
N SER A 80 6.52 -6.44 -16.39
CA SER A 80 7.87 -6.04 -15.98
C SER A 80 8.04 -6.10 -14.46
N LEU A 81 7.11 -6.75 -13.77
CA LEU A 81 7.20 -6.94 -12.33
C LEU A 81 8.31 -7.92 -12.00
N THR A 82 9.05 -7.61 -10.94
CA THR A 82 10.12 -8.47 -10.43
C THR A 82 9.54 -9.79 -9.93
N ALA A 83 10.13 -10.89 -10.38
CA ALA A 83 9.67 -12.22 -10.00
C ALA A 83 9.85 -12.45 -8.49
N ASN A 84 8.80 -12.98 -7.85
CA ASN A 84 8.85 -13.42 -6.47
C ASN A 84 8.74 -14.95 -6.43
N THR A 85 9.83 -15.63 -6.07
CA THR A 85 9.87 -17.09 -5.95
C THR A 85 9.22 -17.59 -4.67
N GLY A 86 8.89 -16.70 -3.72
CA GLY A 86 8.39 -17.06 -2.39
C GLY A 86 9.47 -17.64 -1.46
N THR A 87 10.72 -17.70 -1.91
CA THR A 87 11.83 -18.19 -1.09
C THR A 87 12.26 -17.11 -0.10
N LEU A 88 12.39 -17.47 1.16
CA LEU A 88 13.05 -16.64 2.17
C LEU A 88 14.55 -16.90 2.11
N GLN A 89 15.27 -15.97 1.52
CA GLN A 89 16.70 -16.06 1.30
C GLN A 89 17.45 -15.62 2.58
N GLN A 90 17.83 -16.56 3.39
CA GLN A 90 18.52 -16.33 4.69
C GLN A 90 20.00 -16.71 4.67
N ASN A 91 20.39 -17.65 3.79
CA ASN A 91 21.75 -18.16 3.71
C ASN A 91 22.27 -18.06 2.28
N SER A 92 23.58 -18.05 2.13
CA SER A 92 24.24 -17.98 0.82
C SER A 92 23.97 -19.15 -0.13
N GLY A 93 23.45 -20.27 0.41
CA GLY A 93 23.06 -21.44 -0.39
C GLY A 93 21.58 -21.52 -0.73
N ASP A 94 20.77 -20.58 -0.26
CA ASP A 94 19.35 -20.55 -0.57
C ASP A 94 19.13 -20.10 -2.02
N SER A 95 18.02 -20.55 -2.59
CA SER A 95 17.61 -20.11 -3.94
C SER A 95 17.36 -18.61 -3.95
N GLU A 96 17.81 -17.95 -5.02
CA GLU A 96 17.61 -16.51 -5.20
C GLU A 96 16.13 -16.16 -5.30
N ASN A 97 15.78 -15.03 -4.68
CA ASN A 97 14.48 -14.40 -4.82
C ASN A 97 14.66 -12.95 -5.30
N PRO A 98 14.51 -12.65 -6.59
CA PRO A 98 14.70 -11.32 -7.13
C PRO A 98 13.85 -10.24 -6.44
N PHE A 99 12.65 -10.60 -5.99
CA PHE A 99 11.79 -9.68 -5.23
C PHE A 99 12.40 -9.32 -3.87
N TYR A 100 13.00 -10.28 -3.17
CA TYR A 100 13.72 -10.02 -1.92
C TYR A 100 14.96 -9.17 -2.16
N GLU A 101 15.75 -9.51 -3.18
CA GLU A 101 16.99 -8.79 -3.52
C GLU A 101 16.73 -7.32 -3.87
N MET A 102 15.61 -7.02 -4.53
CA MET A 102 15.20 -5.65 -4.86
C MET A 102 15.19 -4.72 -3.63
N TYR A 103 14.89 -5.25 -2.43
CA TYR A 103 14.90 -4.47 -1.19
C TYR A 103 16.27 -4.39 -0.52
N ALA A 104 17.25 -5.17 -0.98
CA ALA A 104 18.58 -5.24 -0.40
C ALA A 104 19.65 -4.48 -1.20
N VAL A 105 19.34 -4.04 -2.43
CA VAL A 105 20.29 -3.33 -3.29
C VAL A 105 20.25 -1.81 -3.05
N GLU A 106 21.38 -1.15 -3.26
CA GLU A 106 21.48 0.31 -3.16
C GLU A 106 20.95 1.03 -4.41
N ASP A 107 21.08 0.41 -5.59
CA ASP A 107 20.67 0.99 -6.88
C ASP A 107 19.51 0.20 -7.47
N LEU A 108 18.36 0.83 -7.54
CA LEU A 108 17.12 0.26 -8.09
C LEU A 108 16.89 0.59 -9.57
N SER A 109 17.87 1.18 -10.26
CA SER A 109 17.72 1.61 -11.67
C SER A 109 17.45 0.46 -12.64
N SER A 110 17.86 -0.77 -12.30
CA SER A 110 17.62 -1.97 -13.08
C SER A 110 16.23 -2.58 -12.94
N TYR A 111 15.43 -2.08 -11.99
CA TYR A 111 14.07 -2.58 -11.72
C TYR A 111 13.02 -1.66 -12.37
N PRO A 112 12.41 -2.06 -13.50
CA PRO A 112 11.50 -1.19 -14.26
C PRO A 112 10.26 -0.75 -13.49
N GLU A 113 9.78 -1.58 -12.55
CA GLU A 113 8.62 -1.28 -11.72
C GLU A 113 8.89 -0.23 -10.63
N VAL A 114 10.15 0.05 -10.31
CA VAL A 114 10.53 1.05 -9.29
C VAL A 114 10.60 2.43 -9.92
N LEU A 115 9.54 3.20 -9.79
CA LEU A 115 9.41 4.52 -10.42
C LEU A 115 10.08 5.64 -9.63
N LEU A 116 10.24 5.46 -8.33
CA LEU A 116 10.91 6.41 -7.45
C LEU A 116 11.50 5.69 -6.24
N TRP A 117 12.77 5.95 -5.96
CA TRP A 117 13.41 5.48 -4.74
C TRP A 117 14.33 6.54 -4.16
N LYS A 118 14.68 6.38 -2.91
CA LYS A 118 15.75 7.12 -2.25
C LYS A 118 16.95 6.21 -2.09
N GLN A 119 18.05 6.57 -2.69
CA GLN A 119 19.31 5.85 -2.52
C GLN A 119 19.89 6.12 -1.14
N TYR A 120 20.21 5.06 -0.43
CA TYR A 120 20.97 5.11 0.81
C TYR A 120 22.38 4.60 0.56
N THR A 121 23.37 5.41 0.88
CA THR A 121 24.79 5.08 0.67
C THR A 121 25.56 5.32 1.96
N TYR A 122 26.33 4.35 2.39
CA TYR A 122 27.14 4.45 3.60
C TYR A 122 28.04 5.70 3.55
N GLY A 123 28.04 6.45 4.64
CA GLY A 123 28.82 7.68 4.76
C GLY A 123 28.23 8.92 4.09
N VAL A 124 27.15 8.77 3.29
CA VAL A 124 26.48 9.90 2.60
C VAL A 124 25.06 10.09 3.11
N SER A 125 24.25 9.05 3.04
CA SER A 125 22.86 9.06 3.54
C SER A 125 22.55 7.69 4.12
N THR A 126 22.31 7.63 5.42
CA THR A 126 22.02 6.39 6.14
C THR A 126 20.71 6.49 6.91
N HIS A 127 20.23 5.37 7.43
CA HIS A 127 19.08 5.31 8.33
C HIS A 127 19.37 4.36 9.50
N GLY A 128 18.68 4.55 10.62
CA GLY A 128 18.90 3.76 11.83
C GLY A 128 18.04 2.49 11.96
N ILE A 129 17.27 2.14 10.92
CA ILE A 129 16.32 1.00 10.98
C ILE A 129 17.03 -0.30 11.28
N CYS A 130 18.19 -0.56 10.64
CA CYS A 130 18.97 -1.78 10.87
C CYS A 130 19.45 -1.89 12.32
N VAL A 131 19.88 -0.78 12.92
CA VAL A 131 20.32 -0.74 14.32
C VAL A 131 19.15 -1.05 15.26
N GLY A 132 18.02 -0.40 15.04
CA GLY A 132 16.80 -0.63 15.85
C GLY A 132 16.29 -2.06 15.75
N ALA A 133 16.25 -2.63 14.54
CA ALA A 133 15.82 -4.00 14.31
C ALA A 133 16.77 -5.03 14.91
N ASN A 134 18.08 -4.90 14.66
CA ASN A 134 19.08 -5.85 15.14
C ASN A 134 19.27 -5.83 16.67
N GLN A 135 19.11 -4.68 17.30
CA GLN A 135 19.29 -4.54 18.73
C GLN A 135 17.99 -4.75 19.52
N GLY A 136 16.87 -4.95 18.86
CA GLY A 136 15.57 -5.14 19.52
C GLY A 136 15.06 -3.94 20.31
N ASN A 137 15.69 -2.77 20.15
CA ASN A 137 15.42 -1.59 20.99
C ASN A 137 14.07 -0.92 20.67
N TRP A 138 13.47 -1.20 19.52
CA TRP A 138 12.29 -0.48 19.06
C TRP A 138 10.99 -1.27 19.19
N ALA A 139 11.02 -2.50 19.66
CA ALA A 139 9.85 -3.36 19.79
C ALA A 139 8.93 -3.30 18.54
N LEU A 140 9.54 -3.29 17.36
CA LEU A 140 8.82 -3.22 16.09
C LEU A 140 8.18 -4.57 15.78
N GLY A 141 6.95 -4.54 15.34
CA GLY A 141 6.22 -5.72 14.91
C GLY A 141 5.21 -5.39 13.81
N ILE A 142 4.89 -6.40 13.03
CA ILE A 142 3.85 -6.30 12.02
C ILE A 142 2.50 -6.47 12.70
N THR A 143 1.55 -5.58 12.43
CA THR A 143 0.21 -5.69 12.99
C THR A 143 -0.55 -6.87 12.36
N ARG A 144 -1.46 -7.49 13.12
CA ARG A 144 -2.34 -8.54 12.60
C ARG A 144 -3.13 -8.07 11.37
N ALA A 145 -3.61 -6.84 11.38
CA ALA A 145 -4.32 -6.26 10.24
C ALA A 145 -3.44 -6.20 8.98
N CYS A 146 -2.16 -5.86 9.12
CA CYS A 146 -1.23 -5.90 8.00
C CYS A 146 -1.09 -7.32 7.44
N VAL A 147 -0.91 -8.32 8.31
CA VAL A 147 -0.82 -9.74 7.89
C VAL A 147 -2.11 -10.21 7.21
N GLN A 148 -3.27 -9.79 7.70
CA GLN A 148 -4.57 -10.15 7.12
C GLN A 148 -4.83 -9.52 5.75
N ASN A 149 -4.16 -8.41 5.41
CA ASN A 149 -4.28 -7.78 4.10
C ASN A 149 -3.61 -8.56 2.95
N PHE A 150 -2.69 -9.47 3.27
CA PHE A 150 -2.19 -10.40 2.27
C PHE A 150 -3.29 -11.41 1.93
N LEU A 151 -3.55 -11.60 0.64
CA LEU A 151 -4.61 -12.47 0.16
C LEU A 151 -4.21 -13.95 0.28
N MET A 152 -5.17 -14.85 0.10
CA MET A 152 -4.89 -16.25 -0.18
C MET A 152 -4.22 -16.37 -1.57
N ALA A 153 -3.60 -17.49 -1.85
CA ALA A 153 -2.91 -17.73 -3.14
C ALA A 153 -3.85 -17.66 -4.36
N ASP A 154 -5.14 -17.88 -4.16
CA ASP A 154 -6.18 -17.75 -5.18
C ASP A 154 -6.75 -16.33 -5.29
N GLY A 155 -6.21 -15.36 -4.55
CA GLY A 155 -6.66 -13.96 -4.55
C GLY A 155 -7.85 -13.68 -3.64
N THR A 156 -8.35 -14.65 -2.87
CA THR A 156 -9.45 -14.40 -1.93
C THR A 156 -8.95 -13.71 -0.65
N PRO A 157 -9.74 -12.81 -0.05
CA PRO A 157 -9.41 -12.23 1.26
C PRO A 157 -9.40 -13.29 2.36
N VAL A 158 -8.42 -13.18 3.28
CA VAL A 158 -8.36 -14.04 4.48
C VAL A 158 -9.54 -13.81 5.41
N TYR A 159 -10.00 -12.56 5.47
CA TYR A 159 -11.12 -12.15 6.31
C TYR A 159 -12.16 -11.40 5.49
N LYS A 160 -13.39 -11.87 5.48
CA LYS A 160 -14.48 -11.27 4.72
C LYS A 160 -15.79 -11.41 5.49
N ASN A 161 -16.60 -10.36 5.51
CA ASN A 161 -17.94 -10.35 6.10
C ASN A 161 -17.97 -10.82 7.58
N GLY A 162 -16.96 -10.41 8.36
CA GLY A 162 -16.92 -10.76 9.79
C GLY A 162 -16.37 -12.15 10.10
N SER A 163 -15.93 -12.91 9.10
CA SER A 163 -15.42 -14.26 9.27
C SER A 163 -14.10 -14.47 8.54
N TYR A 164 -13.27 -15.38 9.07
CA TYR A 164 -12.13 -15.89 8.33
C TYR A 164 -12.60 -16.78 7.17
N SER A 165 -11.85 -16.77 6.09
CA SER A 165 -12.06 -17.71 5.00
C SER A 165 -11.90 -19.13 5.55
N ASP A 166 -12.97 -19.91 5.53
CA ASP A 166 -13.01 -21.29 6.00
C ASP A 166 -13.26 -22.29 4.87
N GLY A 167 -13.30 -21.80 3.64
CA GLY A 167 -13.50 -22.58 2.45
C GLY A 167 -12.32 -23.48 2.11
N ASN A 168 -12.44 -24.27 1.11
CA ASN A 168 -11.53 -25.31 0.68
C ASN A 168 -10.10 -24.80 0.40
N GLY A 169 -9.23 -24.94 1.30
CA GLY A 169 -7.86 -24.60 1.08
C GLY A 169 -7.27 -23.41 1.82
N VAL A 170 -7.73 -22.92 2.61
CA VAL A 170 -8.24 -22.10 3.54
C VAL A 170 -7.27 -21.73 4.65
N TYR A 171 -7.48 -20.55 5.20
CA TYR A 171 -6.67 -20.03 6.27
C TYR A 171 -6.53 -21.04 7.43
N LYS A 172 -5.32 -21.49 7.67
CA LYS A 172 -5.00 -22.52 8.64
C LYS A 172 -4.99 -22.04 10.09
N GLY A 173 -5.18 -20.73 10.30
CA GLY A 173 -5.16 -20.12 11.63
C GLY A 173 -3.79 -19.53 12.01
N ASP A 174 -3.69 -19.09 13.25
CA ASP A 174 -2.55 -18.31 13.78
C ASP A 174 -1.69 -19.12 14.77
N LYS A 175 -1.81 -20.44 14.82
CA LYS A 175 -1.10 -21.25 15.83
C LYS A 175 0.41 -21.27 15.60
N THR A 176 0.82 -21.34 14.35
CA THR A 176 2.23 -21.33 13.96
C THR A 176 2.45 -20.37 12.79
N ILE A 177 3.69 -19.94 12.60
CA ILE A 177 4.07 -19.13 11.42
C ILE A 177 3.78 -19.90 10.12
N ALA A 178 3.98 -21.21 10.12
CA ALA A 178 3.69 -22.06 8.97
C ALA A 178 2.19 -22.05 8.62
N ASP A 179 1.30 -22.09 9.62
CA ASP A 179 -0.15 -22.00 9.40
C ASP A 179 -0.54 -20.63 8.82
N VAL A 180 0.01 -19.55 9.39
CA VAL A 180 -0.26 -18.17 8.90
C VAL A 180 0.14 -18.01 7.45
N ARG A 181 1.25 -18.62 7.01
CA ARG A 181 1.80 -18.52 5.64
C ARG A 181 1.18 -19.49 4.64
N ALA A 182 0.49 -20.53 5.12
CA ALA A 182 -0.01 -21.60 4.26
C ALA A 182 -1.04 -21.08 3.24
N ASN A 183 -0.82 -21.36 1.96
CA ASN A 183 -1.68 -20.97 0.85
C ASN A 183 -1.95 -19.44 0.76
N ARG A 184 -0.98 -18.64 1.16
CA ARG A 184 -1.05 -17.17 1.11
C ARG A 184 -0.26 -16.61 -0.06
N ASP A 185 -0.45 -15.34 -0.31
CA ASP A 185 0.39 -14.55 -1.20
C ASP A 185 1.87 -14.77 -0.84
N SER A 186 2.70 -15.10 -1.83
CA SER A 186 4.11 -15.41 -1.64
C SER A 186 4.91 -14.28 -0.96
N ARG A 187 4.46 -13.04 -1.10
CA ARG A 187 5.07 -11.87 -0.43
C ARG A 187 4.99 -11.92 1.09
N LEU A 188 4.08 -12.69 1.66
CA LEU A 188 4.02 -12.92 3.10
C LEU A 188 5.15 -13.85 3.59
N SER A 189 5.83 -14.53 2.68
CA SER A 189 6.89 -15.49 2.98
C SER A 189 8.30 -14.91 2.85
N VAL A 190 8.41 -13.66 2.43
CA VAL A 190 9.69 -12.96 2.20
C VAL A 190 10.07 -12.10 3.37
#